data_db3e1841bb0e15f6c4168f01d9d93b20
#
_entry.id   db3e1841bb0e15f6c4168f01d9d93b20
#
_cell.length_a   1.000
_cell.length_b   1.000
_cell.length_c   1.000
_cell.angle_alpha   90.00
_cell.angle_beta   90.00
_cell.angle_gamma   90.00
#
_symmetry.space_group_name_H-M   'P 1'
#
loop_
_entity.id
_entity.type
_entity.pdbx_description
1 polymer ?
#
loop_
_entity_poly.entity_id
_entity_poly.type
_entity_poly.pdbx_seq_one_letter_code
_entity_poly.pdbx_strand_id
1 'polypeptide(L)'
;MTSKYNKIRHLELLRRFLDFKKQDKNIYDLYLENQDEYLELSRYQRMLHDCFFWRHKKEFVLSIENYINDTIDFEQFEINFSKLWWKSMNENKGVERDLELVKNFEYDPKSDGFGSFMTCIFRQFEVLEDEECTEQEVKDYVRNILQEIQPYL
;
A
#
# COMPACT_ATOMS: atom_id res chain seq x y z
N MET A 1 0.32 -0.83 -21.05
CA MET A 1 -0.92 -1.54 -20.67
C MET A 1 -0.78 -2.09 -19.26
N THR A 2 -1.63 -1.64 -18.36
CA THR A 2 -1.77 -2.27 -17.05
C THR A 2 -2.42 -3.63 -17.26
N SER A 3 -1.71 -4.73 -16.95
CA SER A 3 -2.31 -6.04 -17.03
C SER A 3 -3.40 -6.17 -15.98
N LYS A 4 -4.53 -6.64 -16.43
CA LYS A 4 -5.73 -6.79 -15.63
C LYS A 4 -5.51 -7.77 -14.48
N TYR A 5 -6.03 -7.43 -13.29
CA TYR A 5 -6.00 -8.32 -12.14
C TYR A 5 -6.74 -9.63 -12.46
N ASN A 6 -6.15 -10.75 -12.07
CA ASN A 6 -6.73 -12.08 -12.25
C ASN A 6 -6.70 -12.82 -10.89
N LYS A 7 -7.87 -12.90 -10.26
CA LYS A 7 -8.04 -13.52 -8.95
C LYS A 7 -7.63 -15.00 -8.94
N ILE A 8 -8.04 -15.75 -9.96
CA ILE A 8 -7.74 -17.20 -10.05
C ILE A 8 -6.23 -17.40 -10.11
N ARG A 9 -5.55 -16.64 -10.94
CA ARG A 9 -4.11 -16.68 -11.06
C ARG A 9 -3.40 -16.24 -9.79
N HIS A 10 -3.90 -15.20 -9.13
CA HIS A 10 -3.38 -14.75 -7.84
C HIS A 10 -3.44 -15.85 -6.79
N LEU A 11 -4.58 -16.54 -6.69
CA LEU A 11 -4.76 -17.67 -5.78
C LEU A 11 -3.81 -18.82 -6.09
N GLU A 12 -3.61 -19.15 -7.37
CA GLU A 12 -2.66 -20.19 -7.78
C GLU A 12 -1.24 -19.87 -7.32
N LEU A 13 -0.79 -18.64 -7.54
CA LEU A 13 0.55 -18.20 -7.16
C LEU A 13 0.75 -18.18 -5.65
N LEU A 14 -0.26 -17.76 -4.89
CA LEU A 14 -0.23 -17.80 -3.42
C LEU A 14 -0.15 -19.24 -2.90
N ARG A 15 -0.91 -20.17 -3.49
CA ARG A 15 -0.85 -21.59 -3.11
C ARG A 15 0.52 -22.19 -3.41
N ARG A 16 1.10 -21.81 -4.56
CA ARG A 16 2.46 -22.24 -4.92
C ARG A 16 3.47 -21.73 -3.91
N PHE A 17 3.38 -20.45 -3.52
CA PHE A 17 4.26 -19.88 -2.50
C PHE A 17 4.06 -20.55 -1.14
N LEU A 18 2.83 -20.90 -0.78
CA LEU A 18 2.54 -21.65 0.45
C LEU A 18 3.24 -23.01 0.44
N ASP A 19 3.25 -23.72 -0.70
CA ASP A 19 3.94 -24.99 -0.85
C ASP A 19 5.45 -24.80 -0.69
N PHE A 20 6.04 -23.73 -1.20
CA PHE A 20 7.45 -23.39 -0.96
C PHE A 20 7.74 -23.24 0.53
N LYS A 21 6.87 -22.52 1.26
CA LYS A 21 7.03 -22.34 2.71
C LYS A 21 6.98 -23.67 3.47
N LYS A 22 6.13 -24.59 3.06
CA LYS A 22 6.05 -25.93 3.66
C LYS A 22 7.28 -26.79 3.41
N GLN A 23 8.09 -26.44 2.40
CA GLN A 23 9.37 -27.07 2.07
C GLN A 23 10.57 -26.32 2.68
N ASP A 24 10.34 -25.43 3.66
CA ASP A 24 11.35 -24.55 4.25
C ASP A 24 12.05 -23.62 3.23
N LYS A 25 11.35 -23.31 2.15
CA LYS A 25 11.79 -22.34 1.14
C LYS A 25 11.09 -20.99 1.38
N ASN A 26 11.67 -19.92 0.84
CA ASN A 26 11.11 -18.56 0.95
C ASN A 26 10.76 -17.99 -0.43
N ILE A 27 10.27 -16.76 -0.45
CA ILE A 27 9.88 -16.11 -1.72
C ILE A 27 11.07 -15.89 -2.66
N TYR A 28 12.27 -15.74 -2.11
CA TYR A 28 13.48 -15.61 -2.92
C TYR A 28 13.77 -16.90 -3.68
N ASP A 29 13.46 -18.06 -3.12
CA ASP A 29 13.56 -19.34 -3.81
C ASP A 29 12.63 -19.38 -5.03
N LEU A 30 11.41 -18.82 -4.91
CA LEU A 30 10.51 -18.68 -6.05
C LEU A 30 11.10 -17.79 -7.14
N TYR A 31 11.74 -16.67 -6.77
CA TYR A 31 12.44 -15.80 -7.70
C TYR A 31 13.53 -16.55 -8.47
N LEU A 32 14.33 -17.37 -7.77
CA LEU A 32 15.39 -18.16 -8.37
C LEU A 32 14.88 -19.25 -9.30
N GLU A 33 13.78 -19.91 -8.93
CA GLU A 33 13.22 -21.01 -9.73
C GLU A 33 12.36 -20.51 -10.89
N ASN A 34 11.58 -19.43 -10.70
CA ASN A 34 10.71 -18.87 -11.73
C ASN A 34 10.49 -17.38 -11.50
N GLN A 35 11.36 -16.57 -12.12
CA GLN A 35 11.32 -15.11 -12.00
C GLN A 35 9.98 -14.51 -12.48
N ASP A 36 9.41 -15.04 -13.56
CA ASP A 36 8.15 -14.52 -14.12
C ASP A 36 7.00 -14.70 -13.15
N GLU A 37 6.92 -15.85 -12.49
CA GLU A 37 5.89 -16.10 -11.46
C GLU A 37 6.10 -15.20 -10.23
N TYR A 38 7.34 -14.99 -9.81
CA TYR A 38 7.65 -14.08 -8.73
C TYR A 38 7.19 -12.66 -9.03
N LEU A 39 7.50 -12.16 -10.23
CA LEU A 39 7.11 -10.81 -10.64
C LEU A 39 5.58 -10.68 -10.76
N GLU A 40 4.93 -11.69 -11.29
CA GLU A 40 3.47 -11.73 -11.40
C GLU A 40 2.81 -11.71 -10.02
N LEU A 41 3.28 -12.56 -9.09
CA LEU A 41 2.79 -12.57 -7.71
C LEU A 41 3.02 -11.22 -7.03
N SER A 42 4.20 -10.64 -7.18
CA SER A 42 4.53 -9.34 -6.59
C SER A 42 3.60 -8.24 -7.09
N ARG A 43 3.24 -8.27 -8.38
CA ARG A 43 2.29 -7.32 -8.97
C ARG A 43 0.89 -7.48 -8.37
N TYR A 44 0.39 -8.71 -8.25
CA TYR A 44 -0.92 -8.96 -7.65
C TYR A 44 -0.97 -8.60 -6.17
N GLN A 45 0.12 -8.89 -5.44
CA GLN A 45 0.22 -8.50 -4.03
C GLN A 45 0.20 -6.98 -3.86
N ARG A 46 0.81 -6.24 -4.78
CA ARG A 46 0.74 -4.78 -4.77
C ARG A 46 -0.69 -4.28 -5.01
N MET A 47 -1.40 -4.90 -5.95
CA MET A 47 -2.80 -4.57 -6.23
C MET A 47 -3.69 -4.83 -5.01
N LEU A 48 -3.50 -5.96 -4.33
CA LEU A 48 -4.19 -6.28 -3.09
C LEU A 48 -3.89 -5.23 -2.02
N HIS A 49 -2.64 -4.88 -1.86
CA HIS A 49 -2.17 -3.89 -0.90
C HIS A 49 -2.78 -2.50 -1.15
N ASP A 50 -2.78 -2.05 -2.40
CA ASP A 50 -3.41 -0.78 -2.78
C ASP A 50 -4.89 -0.74 -2.39
N CYS A 51 -5.59 -1.87 -2.53
CA CYS A 51 -6.99 -1.94 -2.13
C CYS A 51 -7.20 -1.83 -0.62
N PHE A 52 -6.28 -2.33 0.19
CA PHE A 52 -6.36 -2.16 1.64
C PHE A 52 -6.23 -0.69 2.03
N PHE A 53 -5.31 0.04 1.42
CA PHE A 53 -5.21 1.48 1.61
C PHE A 53 -6.46 2.19 1.10
N TRP A 54 -6.98 1.79 -0.04
CA TRP A 54 -8.17 2.38 -0.66
C TRP A 54 -9.42 2.26 0.21
N ARG A 55 -9.56 1.19 0.98
CA ARG A 55 -10.64 1.02 1.95
C ARG A 55 -10.70 2.15 2.97
N HIS A 56 -9.56 2.72 3.32
CA HIS A 56 -9.42 3.80 4.28
C HIS A 56 -9.23 5.17 3.63
N LYS A 57 -9.53 5.29 2.34
CA LYS A 57 -9.27 6.52 1.57
C LYS A 57 -9.91 7.77 2.18
N LYS A 58 -11.13 7.65 2.70
CA LYS A 58 -11.82 8.79 3.30
C LYS A 58 -11.08 9.30 4.54
N GLU A 59 -10.58 8.39 5.35
CA GLU A 59 -9.81 8.73 6.55
C GLU A 59 -8.46 9.36 6.20
N PHE A 60 -7.77 8.80 5.22
CA PHE A 60 -6.51 9.37 4.72
C PHE A 60 -6.72 10.78 4.16
N VAL A 61 -7.70 10.95 3.29
CA VAL A 61 -7.99 12.24 2.66
C VAL A 61 -8.38 13.29 3.70
N LEU A 62 -9.23 12.92 4.66
CA LEU A 62 -9.62 13.81 5.74
C LEU A 62 -8.43 14.26 6.58
N SER A 63 -7.53 13.35 6.92
CA SER A 63 -6.30 13.67 7.66
C SER A 63 -5.42 14.65 6.87
N ILE A 64 -5.26 14.41 5.58
CA ILE A 64 -4.49 15.28 4.68
C ILE A 64 -5.11 16.68 4.59
N GLU A 65 -6.42 16.75 4.35
CA GLU A 65 -7.14 18.03 4.24
C GLU A 65 -7.07 18.83 5.54
N ASN A 66 -7.25 18.18 6.67
CA ASN A 66 -7.15 18.85 7.97
C ASN A 66 -5.76 19.43 8.21
N TYR A 67 -4.73 18.73 7.80
CA TYR A 67 -3.36 19.22 7.90
C TYR A 67 -3.10 20.39 6.95
N ILE A 68 -3.48 20.27 5.68
CA ILE A 68 -3.28 21.32 4.67
C ILE A 68 -4.02 22.60 5.05
N ASN A 69 -5.22 22.48 5.65
CA ASN A 69 -6.06 23.60 6.04
C ASN A 69 -5.76 24.12 7.45
N ASP A 70 -4.66 23.69 8.07
CA ASP A 70 -4.24 24.09 9.42
C ASP A 70 -5.26 23.79 10.53
N THR A 71 -6.15 22.84 10.30
CA THR A 71 -7.12 22.36 11.31
C THR A 71 -6.41 21.53 12.38
N ILE A 72 -5.37 20.81 11.99
CA ILE A 72 -4.47 20.07 12.88
C ILE A 72 -3.02 20.48 12.59
N ASP A 73 -2.16 20.36 13.61
CA ASP A 73 -0.73 20.61 13.46
C ASP A 73 0.00 19.38 12.86
N PHE A 74 1.29 19.54 12.60
CA PHE A 74 2.10 18.46 12.03
C PHE A 74 2.15 17.25 12.95
N GLU A 75 2.34 17.44 14.25
CA GLU A 75 2.42 16.33 15.21
C GLU A 75 1.15 15.47 15.18
N GLN A 76 -0.02 16.12 15.20
CA GLN A 76 -1.29 15.42 15.15
C GLN A 76 -1.48 14.70 13.80
N PHE A 77 -1.08 15.35 12.71
CA PHE A 77 -1.11 14.74 11.38
C PHE A 77 -0.23 13.49 11.33
N GLU A 78 1.02 13.59 11.79
CA GLU A 78 1.95 12.46 11.81
C GLU A 78 1.39 11.27 12.60
N ILE A 79 0.85 11.52 13.79
CA ILE A 79 0.26 10.48 14.63
C ILE A 79 -0.92 9.81 13.94
N ASN A 80 -1.87 10.60 13.43
CA ASN A 80 -3.08 10.07 12.80
C ASN A 80 -2.78 9.31 11.52
N PHE A 81 -1.95 9.91 10.68
CA PHE A 81 -1.58 9.30 9.40
C PHE A 81 -0.79 8.01 9.59
N SER A 82 0.15 7.99 10.51
CA SER A 82 0.96 6.81 10.81
C SER A 82 0.09 5.65 11.31
N LYS A 83 -0.89 5.92 12.16
CA LYS A 83 -1.83 4.88 12.62
C LYS A 83 -2.62 4.27 11.46
N LEU A 84 -3.12 5.09 10.55
CA LEU A 84 -3.85 4.64 9.36
C LEU A 84 -2.94 3.82 8.44
N TRP A 85 -1.72 4.28 8.25
CA TRP A 85 -0.74 3.59 7.40
C TRP A 85 -0.42 2.20 7.96
N TRP A 86 -0.12 2.09 9.26
CA TRP A 86 0.17 0.81 9.89
C TRP A 86 -1.05 -0.12 9.89
N LYS A 87 -2.24 0.41 10.10
CA LYS A 87 -3.48 -0.36 10.02
C LYS A 87 -3.65 -0.97 8.62
N SER A 88 -3.46 -0.17 7.58
CA SER A 88 -3.57 -0.61 6.19
C SER A 88 -2.49 -1.63 5.82
N MET A 89 -1.25 -1.41 6.26
CA MET A 89 -0.12 -2.32 6.03
C MET A 89 -0.29 -3.67 6.72
N ASN A 90 -0.96 -3.71 7.86
CA ASN A 90 -1.07 -4.92 8.67
C ASN A 90 -2.28 -5.79 8.31
N GLU A 91 -3.09 -5.40 7.33
CA GLU A 91 -4.24 -6.22 6.92
C GLU A 91 -3.82 -7.51 6.23
N ASN A 92 -2.68 -7.53 5.53
CA ASN A 92 -2.15 -8.71 4.88
C ASN A 92 -0.86 -9.19 5.56
N LYS A 93 -0.97 -10.14 6.47
CA LYS A 93 0.18 -10.76 7.14
C LYS A 93 0.23 -12.26 6.88
N GLY A 94 1.12 -12.65 5.97
CA GLY A 94 1.39 -14.03 5.68
C GLY A 94 0.52 -14.61 4.55
N VAL A 95 1.05 -15.64 3.90
CA VAL A 95 0.44 -16.21 2.70
C VAL A 95 -0.90 -16.88 2.99
N GLU A 96 -1.07 -17.50 4.15
CA GLU A 96 -2.34 -18.14 4.55
C GLU A 96 -3.45 -17.11 4.69
N ARG A 97 -3.14 -15.98 5.32
CA ARG A 97 -4.10 -14.87 5.47
C ARG A 97 -4.43 -14.24 4.12
N ASP A 98 -3.41 -14.06 3.27
CA ASP A 98 -3.62 -13.50 1.94
C ASP A 98 -4.52 -14.39 1.08
N LEU A 99 -4.38 -15.70 1.17
CA LEU A 99 -5.30 -16.63 0.51
C LEU A 99 -6.76 -16.40 0.90
N GLU A 100 -7.03 -16.25 2.20
CA GLU A 100 -8.38 -15.96 2.68
C GLU A 100 -8.88 -14.57 2.24
N LEU A 101 -8.01 -13.57 2.30
CA LEU A 101 -8.34 -12.22 1.88
C LEU A 101 -8.68 -12.15 0.39
N VAL A 102 -7.89 -12.80 -0.45
CA VAL A 102 -8.09 -12.80 -1.90
C VAL A 102 -9.38 -13.51 -2.31
N LYS A 103 -9.78 -14.56 -1.61
CA LYS A 103 -11.06 -15.23 -1.87
C LYS A 103 -12.26 -14.31 -1.82
N ASN A 104 -12.24 -13.35 -0.89
CA ASN A 104 -13.33 -12.40 -0.62
C ASN A 104 -13.04 -11.00 -1.15
N PHE A 105 -11.99 -10.84 -1.91
CA PHE A 105 -11.50 -9.57 -2.40
C PHE A 105 -12.11 -9.23 -3.76
N GLU A 106 -12.56 -7.98 -3.90
CA GLU A 106 -12.98 -7.43 -5.19
C GLU A 106 -12.00 -6.32 -5.58
N TYR A 107 -11.34 -6.52 -6.71
CA TYR A 107 -10.39 -5.57 -7.23
C TYR A 107 -11.10 -4.34 -7.80
N ASP A 108 -10.67 -3.15 -7.37
CA ASP A 108 -11.11 -1.87 -7.91
C ASP A 108 -9.93 -1.20 -8.61
N PRO A 109 -9.98 -1.00 -9.94
CA PRO A 109 -8.90 -0.34 -10.67
C PRO A 109 -8.56 1.07 -10.16
N LYS A 110 -9.51 1.75 -9.53
CA LYS A 110 -9.28 3.09 -8.96
C LYS A 110 -8.31 3.06 -7.79
N SER A 111 -8.12 1.89 -7.16
CA SER A 111 -7.19 1.73 -6.04
C SER A 111 -5.72 1.71 -6.48
N ASP A 112 -5.44 1.48 -7.76
CA ASP A 112 -4.08 1.32 -8.27
C ASP A 112 -3.21 2.53 -7.91
N GLY A 113 -2.08 2.25 -7.25
CA GLY A 113 -1.12 3.27 -6.84
C GLY A 113 -1.47 4.02 -5.56
N PHE A 114 -2.67 3.87 -5.00
CA PHE A 114 -3.08 4.62 -3.82
C PHE A 114 -2.20 4.31 -2.60
N GLY A 115 -1.91 3.04 -2.36
CA GLY A 115 -1.01 2.63 -1.28
C GLY A 115 0.40 3.20 -1.45
N SER A 116 0.88 3.29 -2.68
CA SER A 116 2.18 3.90 -2.99
C SER A 116 2.19 5.39 -2.67
N PHE A 117 1.16 6.14 -3.03
CA PHE A 117 1.04 7.55 -2.69
C PHE A 117 1.03 7.76 -1.17
N MET A 118 0.25 6.99 -0.44
CA MET A 118 0.19 7.09 1.02
C MET A 118 1.53 6.71 1.66
N THR A 119 2.22 5.72 1.13
CA THR A 119 3.56 5.32 1.58
C THR A 119 4.59 6.42 1.31
N CYS A 120 4.49 7.12 0.19
CA CYS A 120 5.36 8.27 -0.08
C CYS A 120 5.18 9.38 0.94
N ILE A 121 3.96 9.67 1.37
CA ILE A 121 3.69 10.63 2.44
C ILE A 121 4.31 10.14 3.76
N PHE A 122 4.08 8.87 4.12
CA PHE A 122 4.63 8.28 5.34
C PHE A 122 6.15 8.40 5.41
N ARG A 123 6.83 8.19 4.28
CA ARG A 123 8.29 8.34 4.20
C ARG A 123 8.78 9.77 4.45
N GLN A 124 7.97 10.78 4.18
CA GLN A 124 8.35 12.18 4.46
C GLN A 124 8.55 12.42 5.95
N PHE A 125 7.91 11.64 6.82
CA PHE A 125 8.12 11.76 8.26
C PHE A 125 9.55 11.40 8.66
N GLU A 126 10.13 10.36 8.03
CA GLU A 126 11.53 9.98 8.23
C GLU A 126 12.48 11.04 7.69
N VAL A 127 12.19 11.58 6.50
CA VAL A 127 13.00 12.63 5.88
C VAL A 127 13.03 13.88 6.76
N LEU A 128 11.90 14.23 7.39
CA LEU A 128 11.83 15.35 8.32
C LEU A 128 12.60 15.07 9.62
N GLU A 129 12.47 13.85 10.18
CA GLU A 129 13.18 13.42 11.37
C GLU A 129 14.69 13.47 11.17
N ASP A 130 15.16 13.10 9.99
CA ASP A 130 16.58 13.14 9.62
C ASP A 130 17.05 14.58 9.23
N GLU A 131 16.19 15.58 9.41
CA GLU A 131 16.48 16.99 9.11
C GLU A 131 16.83 17.26 7.63
N GLU A 132 16.40 16.38 6.72
CA GLU A 132 16.63 16.53 5.28
C GLU A 132 15.59 17.43 4.60
N CYS A 133 14.51 17.79 5.29
CA CYS A 133 13.49 18.71 4.81
C CYS A 133 12.84 19.48 5.96
N THR A 134 12.00 20.46 5.64
CA THR A 134 11.24 21.27 6.62
C THR A 134 9.78 20.81 6.68
N GLU A 135 9.07 21.18 7.76
CA GLU A 135 7.61 20.93 7.86
C GLU A 135 6.84 21.54 6.68
N GLN A 136 7.25 22.74 6.23
CA GLN A 136 6.61 23.39 5.08
C GLN A 136 6.79 22.58 3.80
N GLU A 137 7.98 22.01 3.60
CA GLU A 137 8.24 21.14 2.44
C GLU A 137 7.39 19.87 2.50
N VAL A 138 7.19 19.27 3.68
CA VAL A 138 6.28 18.13 3.88
C VAL A 138 4.85 18.55 3.52
N LYS A 139 4.40 19.72 4.00
CA LYS A 139 3.05 20.20 3.72
C LYS A 139 2.82 20.43 2.21
N ASP A 140 3.79 21.00 1.53
CA ASP A 140 3.73 21.21 0.09
C ASP A 140 3.71 19.89 -0.66
N TYR A 141 4.51 18.92 -0.24
CA TYR A 141 4.53 17.57 -0.80
C TYR A 141 3.17 16.89 -0.65
N VAL A 142 2.60 16.92 0.55
CA VAL A 142 1.28 16.32 0.85
C VAL A 142 0.18 16.97 0.01
N ARG A 143 0.24 18.30 -0.15
CA ARG A 143 -0.71 19.03 -1.01
C ARG A 143 -0.61 18.58 -2.46
N ASN A 144 0.59 18.39 -2.97
CA ASN A 144 0.82 17.92 -4.34
C ASN A 144 0.28 16.50 -4.53
N ILE A 145 0.49 15.60 -3.56
CA ILE A 145 -0.06 14.25 -3.61
C ILE A 145 -1.60 14.29 -3.64
N LEU A 146 -2.22 15.12 -2.82
CA LEU A 146 -3.69 15.26 -2.83
C LEU A 146 -4.18 15.71 -4.20
N GLN A 147 -3.51 16.66 -4.84
CA GLN A 147 -3.88 17.11 -6.20
C GLN A 147 -3.76 15.98 -7.22
N GLU A 148 -2.76 15.13 -7.12
CA GLU A 148 -2.58 13.99 -8.04
C GLU A 148 -3.66 12.92 -7.86
N ILE A 149 -4.08 12.62 -6.64
CA ILE A 149 -5.08 11.58 -6.37
C ILE A 149 -6.52 12.07 -6.51
N GLN A 150 -6.76 13.37 -6.44
CA GLN A 150 -8.10 13.97 -6.47
C GLN A 150 -8.99 13.47 -7.61
N PRO A 151 -8.50 13.35 -8.88
CA PRO A 151 -9.32 12.90 -9.98
C PRO A 151 -9.84 11.46 -9.85
N TYR A 152 -9.24 10.66 -8.97
CA TYR A 152 -9.59 9.25 -8.79
C TYR A 152 -10.49 9.00 -7.57
N LEU A 153 -10.67 9.99 -6.73
CA LEU A 153 -11.45 9.87 -5.49
C LEU A 153 -12.97 9.84 -5.72
#